data_85258f8e85ef249581cc8716291fe6b4
#
_entry.id   85258f8e85ef249581cc8716291fe6b4
#
_cell.length_a   1.000
_cell.length_b   1.000
_cell.length_c   1.000
_cell.angle_alpha   90.00
_cell.angle_beta   90.00
_cell.angle_gamma   90.00
#
_symmetry.space_group_name_H-M   'P 1'
#
loop_
_entity.id
_entity.type
_entity.pdbx_description
1 polymer ?
#
loop_
_entity_poly.entity_id
_entity_poly.type
_entity_poly.pdbx_seq_one_letter_code
_entity_poly.pdbx_strand_id
1 'polypeptide(L)'
;GSKTRYLGKEHVRDEIEVIPQRMYIKRYFRANYVCDECHKEETQARIIKSNVPEPVIKHSLASPSAVAHVMYQRYVNAMPIARQEKDWCYQGVRIGRATLGNWILKSAKEHLFPLYERMKEELLKGDVIAADETEIQVLKENDRLPSAKSRMWVYRSISRKVDEKGPPPIILFEYQ
;
A
#
# COMPACT_ATOMS: atom_id res chain seq x y z
N GLY A 1 4.25 -5.75 -63.24
CA GLY A 1 4.43 -5.30 -61.90
C GLY A 1 5.90 -4.98 -61.64
N SER A 2 6.25 -3.71 -61.36
CA SER A 2 7.60 -3.28 -61.01
C SER A 2 7.96 -3.78 -59.60
N LYS A 3 9.21 -4.21 -59.40
CA LYS A 3 9.72 -4.67 -58.12
C LYS A 3 9.89 -3.47 -57.17
N THR A 4 9.25 -3.48 -56.01
CA THR A 4 9.46 -2.49 -54.96
C THR A 4 10.65 -2.87 -54.08
N ARG A 5 11.43 -1.88 -53.63
CA ARG A 5 12.57 -2.04 -52.74
C ARG A 5 12.28 -1.32 -51.43
N TYR A 6 12.53 -1.97 -50.29
CA TYR A 6 12.43 -1.36 -48.97
C TYR A 6 13.47 -0.23 -48.83
N LEU A 7 13.02 0.99 -48.48
CA LEU A 7 13.85 2.18 -48.35
C LEU A 7 14.15 2.57 -46.92
N GLY A 8 13.48 1.96 -45.94
CA GLY A 8 13.64 2.30 -44.51
C GLY A 8 12.28 2.49 -43.80
N LYS A 9 12.35 2.94 -42.57
CA LYS A 9 11.19 3.28 -41.74
C LYS A 9 11.16 4.78 -41.50
N GLU A 10 10.02 5.39 -41.62
CA GLU A 10 9.74 6.77 -41.24
C GLU A 10 8.90 6.79 -39.98
N HIS A 11 9.26 7.64 -39.02
CA HIS A 11 8.43 7.88 -37.82
C HIS A 11 7.22 8.72 -38.25
N VAL A 12 6.02 8.21 -38.03
CA VAL A 12 4.77 8.86 -38.46
C VAL A 12 4.09 9.58 -37.32
N ARG A 13 3.95 8.90 -36.16
CA ARG A 13 3.29 9.47 -34.94
C ARG A 13 3.52 8.62 -33.71
N ASP A 14 3.36 9.23 -32.56
CA ASP A 14 3.26 8.57 -31.27
C ASP A 14 1.81 8.59 -30.80
N GLU A 15 1.38 7.51 -30.15
CA GLU A 15 0.05 7.39 -29.53
C GLU A 15 0.21 6.90 -28.07
N ILE A 16 -0.63 7.42 -27.20
CA ILE A 16 -0.70 6.95 -25.80
C ILE A 16 -1.73 5.83 -25.74
N GLU A 17 -1.29 4.64 -25.34
CA GLU A 17 -2.15 3.48 -25.12
C GLU A 17 -2.29 3.22 -23.62
N VAL A 18 -3.53 3.01 -23.14
CA VAL A 18 -3.82 2.70 -21.75
C VAL A 18 -4.15 1.23 -21.61
N ILE A 19 -3.35 0.51 -20.84
CA ILE A 19 -3.64 -0.87 -20.47
C ILE A 19 -4.55 -0.84 -19.23
N PRO A 20 -5.81 -1.33 -19.32
CA PRO A 20 -6.73 -1.36 -18.20
C PRO A 20 -6.18 -2.20 -17.05
N GLN A 21 -6.47 -1.78 -15.83
CA GLN A 21 -6.16 -2.51 -14.62
C GLN A 21 -6.76 -3.92 -14.66
N ARG A 22 -6.01 -4.91 -14.19
CA ARG A 22 -6.47 -6.30 -14.07
C ARG A 22 -6.36 -6.76 -12.63
N MET A 23 -7.40 -7.44 -12.14
CA MET A 23 -7.41 -8.11 -10.86
C MET A 23 -7.50 -9.63 -11.06
N TYR A 24 -6.75 -10.39 -10.28
CA TYR A 24 -6.79 -11.86 -10.29
C TYR A 24 -6.54 -12.40 -8.90
N ILE A 25 -7.04 -13.62 -8.65
CA ILE A 25 -6.82 -14.33 -7.38
C ILE A 25 -5.57 -15.19 -7.52
N LYS A 26 -4.53 -14.89 -6.73
CA LYS A 26 -3.34 -15.72 -6.60
C LYS A 26 -3.58 -16.76 -5.51
N ARG A 27 -3.56 -18.05 -5.86
CA ARG A 27 -3.70 -19.15 -4.90
C ARG A 27 -2.34 -19.70 -4.53
N TYR A 28 -2.08 -19.83 -3.24
CA TYR A 28 -0.88 -20.47 -2.71
C TYR A 28 -1.22 -21.87 -2.26
N PHE A 29 -0.41 -22.84 -2.67
CA PHE A 29 -0.52 -24.22 -2.25
C PHE A 29 0.70 -24.60 -1.42
N ARG A 30 0.50 -25.43 -0.41
CA ARG A 30 1.56 -25.98 0.43
C ARG A 30 1.68 -27.47 0.14
N ALA A 31 2.86 -27.92 -0.23
CA ALA A 31 3.14 -29.33 -0.34
C ALA A 31 3.31 -29.92 1.08
N ASN A 32 2.66 -31.07 1.30
CA ASN A 32 2.78 -31.83 2.54
C ASN A 32 3.47 -33.16 2.20
N TYR A 33 4.46 -33.51 3.00
CA TYR A 33 5.23 -34.76 2.87
C TYR A 33 5.10 -35.56 4.14
N VAL A 34 5.07 -36.87 3.99
CA VAL A 34 5.11 -37.81 5.09
C VAL A 34 6.37 -38.68 4.92
N CYS A 35 7.05 -38.97 6.02
CA CYS A 35 8.17 -39.90 6.01
C CYS A 35 7.67 -41.30 6.24
N ASP A 36 7.82 -42.21 5.22
CA ASP A 36 7.32 -43.59 5.28
C ASP A 36 8.05 -44.42 6.34
N GLU A 37 9.32 -44.15 6.62
CA GLU A 37 10.09 -44.83 7.67
C GLU A 37 9.63 -44.39 9.07
N CYS A 38 9.47 -43.10 9.32
CA CYS A 38 8.95 -42.61 10.59
C CYS A 38 7.50 -43.01 10.84
N HIS A 39 6.73 -43.26 9.77
CA HIS A 39 5.34 -43.72 9.89
C HIS A 39 5.22 -45.19 10.35
N LYS A 40 6.25 -46.01 10.12
CA LYS A 40 6.28 -47.43 10.54
C LYS A 40 6.67 -47.58 12.02
N GLU A 41 7.40 -46.64 12.59
CA GLU A 41 7.98 -46.76 13.93
C GLU A 41 7.20 -45.97 15.00
N GLU A 42 6.44 -44.92 14.61
CA GLU A 42 5.72 -44.06 15.56
C GLU A 42 4.20 -44.18 15.37
N THR A 43 3.46 -44.05 16.47
CA THR A 43 1.99 -44.02 16.51
C THR A 43 1.38 -42.81 15.81
N GLN A 44 2.19 -41.81 15.45
CA GLN A 44 1.76 -40.57 14.75
C GLN A 44 2.68 -40.25 13.57
N ALA A 45 2.11 -40.18 12.38
CA ALA A 45 2.85 -39.79 11.18
C ALA A 45 3.34 -38.34 11.27
N ARG A 46 4.66 -38.12 11.13
CA ARG A 46 5.25 -36.82 11.07
C ARG A 46 5.04 -36.17 9.71
N ILE A 47 4.18 -35.17 9.65
CA ILE A 47 3.91 -34.37 8.43
C ILE A 47 4.88 -33.19 8.33
N ILE A 48 5.67 -33.18 7.28
CA ILE A 48 6.58 -32.08 6.93
C ILE A 48 5.85 -31.19 5.91
N LYS A 49 5.74 -29.89 6.21
CA LYS A 49 5.05 -28.93 5.36
C LYS A 49 6.06 -27.98 4.71
N SER A 50 5.93 -27.78 3.39
CA SER A 50 6.78 -26.81 2.69
C SER A 50 6.51 -25.38 3.20
N ASN A 51 7.52 -24.52 3.12
CA ASN A 51 7.37 -23.12 3.49
C ASN A 51 6.53 -22.37 2.45
N VAL A 52 5.72 -21.42 2.90
CA VAL A 52 4.91 -20.51 2.07
C VAL A 52 5.13 -19.09 2.61
N PRO A 53 5.27 -18.07 1.74
CA PRO A 53 5.41 -16.68 2.19
C PRO A 53 4.27 -16.27 3.14
N GLU A 54 4.63 -15.55 4.20
CA GLU A 54 3.64 -15.02 5.15
C GLU A 54 2.76 -13.97 4.46
N PRO A 55 1.44 -13.99 4.70
CA PRO A 55 0.54 -12.97 4.17
C PRO A 55 0.74 -11.65 4.91
N VAL A 56 0.54 -10.52 4.22
CA VAL A 56 0.58 -9.18 4.81
C VAL A 56 -0.45 -9.04 5.94
N ILE A 57 -1.63 -9.62 5.75
CA ILE A 57 -2.68 -9.65 6.78
C ILE A 57 -3.16 -11.10 6.87
N LYS A 58 -2.99 -11.72 8.05
CA LYS A 58 -3.44 -13.10 8.30
C LYS A 58 -4.95 -13.22 8.09
N HIS A 59 -5.37 -14.34 7.52
CA HIS A 59 -6.78 -14.67 7.24
C HIS A 59 -7.49 -13.65 6.33
N SER A 60 -6.76 -13.02 5.41
CA SER A 60 -7.28 -12.01 4.49
C SER A 60 -6.90 -12.33 3.04
N LEU A 61 -7.69 -11.78 2.10
CA LEU A 61 -7.34 -11.76 0.68
C LEU A 61 -6.37 -10.62 0.31
N ALA A 62 -5.94 -9.83 1.30
CA ALA A 62 -5.04 -8.72 1.12
C ALA A 62 -3.67 -9.19 0.64
N SER A 63 -3.31 -8.86 -0.59
CA SER A 63 -1.93 -8.91 -1.07
C SER A 63 -1.25 -7.55 -0.86
N PRO A 64 0.09 -7.47 -0.83
CA PRO A 64 0.80 -6.19 -0.76
C PRO A 64 0.35 -5.20 -1.84
N SER A 65 0.18 -5.69 -3.08
CA SER A 65 -0.26 -4.86 -4.20
C SER A 65 -1.71 -4.39 -4.07
N ALA A 66 -2.62 -5.23 -3.54
CA ALA A 66 -4.00 -4.83 -3.29
C ALA A 66 -4.11 -3.75 -2.22
N VAL A 67 -3.36 -3.89 -1.11
CA VAL A 67 -3.30 -2.87 -0.05
C VAL A 67 -2.72 -1.56 -0.58
N ALA A 68 -1.59 -1.63 -1.28
CA ALA A 68 -0.95 -0.45 -1.87
C ALA A 68 -1.89 0.26 -2.85
N HIS A 69 -2.64 -0.50 -3.68
CA HIS A 69 -3.62 0.07 -4.58
C HIS A 69 -4.73 0.81 -3.84
N VAL A 70 -5.32 0.20 -2.79
CA VAL A 70 -6.38 0.83 -1.98
C VAL A 70 -5.87 2.12 -1.32
N MET A 71 -4.66 2.10 -0.77
CA MET A 71 -4.02 3.29 -0.17
C MET A 71 -3.77 4.36 -1.22
N TYR A 72 -3.20 4.01 -2.38
CA TYR A 72 -2.93 4.94 -3.48
C TYR A 72 -4.21 5.62 -3.96
N GLN A 73 -5.26 4.84 -4.22
CA GLN A 73 -6.56 5.39 -4.61
C GLN A 73 -7.13 6.32 -3.54
N ARG A 74 -6.98 5.97 -2.27
CA ARG A 74 -7.51 6.77 -1.16
C ARG A 74 -6.77 8.08 -0.96
N TYR A 75 -5.44 8.06 -0.93
CA TYR A 75 -4.62 9.17 -0.48
C TYR A 75 -4.01 10.00 -1.61
N VAL A 76 -3.76 9.39 -2.76
CA VAL A 76 -3.22 10.09 -3.93
C VAL A 76 -4.34 10.54 -4.87
N ASN A 77 -5.26 9.63 -5.21
CA ASN A 77 -6.37 9.93 -6.13
C ASN A 77 -7.63 10.46 -5.43
N ALA A 78 -7.59 10.66 -4.10
CA ALA A 78 -8.72 11.13 -3.29
C ALA A 78 -10.02 10.33 -3.48
N MET A 79 -9.93 9.04 -3.90
CA MET A 79 -11.07 8.18 -4.13
C MET A 79 -11.61 7.61 -2.81
N PRO A 80 -12.86 7.92 -2.40
CA PRO A 80 -13.45 7.35 -1.20
C PRO A 80 -13.53 5.81 -1.26
N ILE A 81 -13.36 5.13 -0.12
CA ILE A 81 -13.40 3.66 -0.04
C ILE A 81 -14.73 3.10 -0.59
N ALA A 82 -15.85 3.80 -0.39
CA ALA A 82 -17.14 3.39 -0.93
C ALA A 82 -17.18 3.39 -2.47
N ARG A 83 -16.41 4.25 -3.14
CA ARG A 83 -16.27 4.23 -4.60
C ARG A 83 -15.34 3.12 -5.05
N GLN A 84 -14.26 2.87 -4.30
CA GLN A 84 -13.36 1.75 -4.56
C GLN A 84 -14.09 0.40 -4.44
N GLU A 85 -14.97 0.22 -3.44
CA GLU A 85 -15.82 -0.96 -3.30
C GLU A 85 -16.68 -1.20 -4.56
N LYS A 86 -17.30 -0.15 -5.10
CA LYS A 86 -18.08 -0.23 -6.34
C LYS A 86 -17.23 -0.56 -7.55
N ASP A 87 -16.08 0.10 -7.69
CA ASP A 87 -15.14 -0.15 -8.79
C ASP A 87 -14.66 -1.60 -8.80
N TRP A 88 -14.26 -2.13 -7.64
CA TRP A 88 -13.86 -3.53 -7.50
C TRP A 88 -15.00 -4.50 -7.83
N CYS A 89 -16.24 -4.15 -7.45
CA CYS A 89 -17.42 -4.94 -7.80
C CYS A 89 -17.62 -5.01 -9.32
N TYR A 90 -17.44 -3.91 -10.05
CA TYR A 90 -17.50 -3.89 -11.52
C TYR A 90 -16.41 -4.74 -12.16
N GLN A 91 -15.26 -4.86 -11.52
CA GLN A 91 -14.16 -5.73 -11.95
C GLN A 91 -14.32 -7.20 -11.49
N GLY A 92 -15.48 -7.56 -10.90
CA GLY A 92 -15.80 -8.92 -10.47
C GLY A 92 -15.30 -9.30 -9.07
N VAL A 93 -14.70 -8.36 -8.31
CA VAL A 93 -14.18 -8.61 -6.97
C VAL A 93 -15.09 -7.96 -5.92
N ARG A 94 -15.77 -8.80 -5.11
CA ARG A 94 -16.69 -8.32 -4.07
C ARG A 94 -16.00 -8.27 -2.71
N ILE A 95 -15.51 -7.11 -2.33
CA ILE A 95 -14.91 -6.85 -1.02
C ILE A 95 -15.55 -5.60 -0.44
N GLY A 96 -16.13 -5.71 0.76
CA GLY A 96 -16.83 -4.60 1.40
C GLY A 96 -15.89 -3.49 1.88
N ARG A 97 -16.38 -2.25 1.88
CA ARG A 97 -15.65 -1.04 2.31
C ARG A 97 -15.02 -1.15 3.70
N ALA A 98 -15.67 -1.86 4.63
CA ALA A 98 -15.11 -2.09 5.97
C ALA A 98 -13.83 -2.94 5.89
N THR A 99 -13.81 -3.97 5.04
CA THR A 99 -12.62 -4.81 4.82
C THR A 99 -11.49 -4.01 4.18
N LEU A 100 -11.77 -3.21 3.15
CA LEU A 100 -10.78 -2.32 2.52
C LEU A 100 -10.20 -1.32 3.53
N GLY A 101 -11.06 -0.73 4.37
CA GLY A 101 -10.62 0.16 5.46
C GLY A 101 -9.73 -0.55 6.48
N ASN A 102 -10.10 -1.76 6.89
CA ASN A 102 -9.30 -2.57 7.81
C ASN A 102 -7.94 -2.97 7.22
N TRP A 103 -7.82 -3.16 5.91
CA TRP A 103 -6.54 -3.40 5.26
C TRP A 103 -5.59 -2.21 5.42
N ILE A 104 -6.12 -1.00 5.21
CA ILE A 104 -5.35 0.24 5.43
C ILE A 104 -4.89 0.33 6.88
N LEU A 105 -5.82 0.22 7.84
CA LEU A 105 -5.53 0.39 9.26
C LEU A 105 -4.52 -0.63 9.80
N LYS A 106 -4.70 -1.92 9.47
CA LYS A 106 -3.77 -2.97 9.89
C LYS A 106 -2.40 -2.79 9.27
N SER A 107 -2.33 -2.54 7.96
CA SER A 107 -1.05 -2.35 7.29
C SER A 107 -0.33 -1.09 7.75
N ALA A 108 -1.05 -0.01 8.03
CA ALA A 108 -0.47 1.19 8.63
C ALA A 108 0.16 0.88 9.99
N LYS A 109 -0.58 0.20 10.88
CA LYS A 109 -0.12 -0.12 12.23
C LYS A 109 1.03 -1.13 12.25
N GLU A 110 0.93 -2.20 11.44
CA GLU A 110 1.86 -3.34 11.53
C GLU A 110 3.13 -3.14 10.67
N HIS A 111 3.04 -2.38 9.57
CA HIS A 111 4.11 -2.28 8.59
C HIS A 111 4.61 -0.86 8.32
N LEU A 112 3.73 0.16 8.34
CA LEU A 112 4.13 1.53 8.01
C LEU A 112 4.52 2.34 9.24
N PHE A 113 3.99 2.02 10.41
CA PHE A 113 4.30 2.75 11.64
C PHE A 113 5.81 2.75 11.99
N PRO A 114 6.55 1.64 11.87
CA PRO A 114 8.00 1.66 12.09
C PRO A 114 8.74 2.59 11.11
N LEU A 115 8.26 2.69 9.86
CA LEU A 115 8.82 3.62 8.88
C LEU A 115 8.53 5.07 9.27
N TYR A 116 7.29 5.36 9.72
CA TYR A 116 6.92 6.67 10.22
C TYR A 116 7.81 7.12 11.40
N GLU A 117 8.01 6.26 12.39
CA GLU A 117 8.88 6.52 13.52
C GLU A 117 10.33 6.80 13.06
N ARG A 118 10.83 6.01 12.14
CA ARG A 118 12.17 6.26 11.57
C ARG A 118 12.26 7.60 10.83
N MET A 119 11.24 7.96 10.06
CA MET A 119 11.18 9.26 9.40
C MET A 119 11.11 10.40 10.43
N LYS A 120 10.40 10.23 11.55
CA LYS A 120 10.34 11.19 12.64
C LYS A 120 11.70 11.38 13.30
N GLU A 121 12.43 10.30 13.57
CA GLU A 121 13.80 10.37 14.08
C GLU A 121 14.73 11.15 13.12
N GLU A 122 14.66 10.88 11.83
CA GLU A 122 15.47 11.58 10.84
C GLU A 122 15.08 13.06 10.68
N LEU A 123 13.77 13.37 10.76
CA LEU A 123 13.27 14.75 10.76
C LEU A 123 13.87 15.56 11.92
N LEU A 124 13.93 14.97 13.13
CA LEU A 124 14.44 15.62 14.34
C LEU A 124 15.97 15.84 14.34
N LYS A 125 16.71 15.18 13.46
CA LYS A 125 18.15 15.42 13.28
C LYS A 125 18.44 16.63 12.40
N GLY A 126 17.44 17.17 11.73
CA GLY A 126 17.59 18.34 10.86
C GLY A 126 17.75 19.64 11.65
N ASP A 127 18.45 20.61 11.06
CA ASP A 127 18.69 21.92 11.69
C ASP A 127 17.42 22.76 11.83
N VAL A 128 16.50 22.63 10.90
CA VAL A 128 15.27 23.43 10.82
C VAL A 128 14.09 22.57 10.41
N ILE A 129 13.00 22.70 11.15
CA ILE A 129 11.72 22.06 10.85
C ILE A 129 10.69 23.19 10.67
N ALA A 130 10.04 23.23 9.50
CA ALA A 130 8.83 24.03 9.34
C ALA A 130 7.63 23.24 9.85
N ALA A 131 6.75 23.90 10.57
CA ALA A 131 5.50 23.32 11.07
C ALA A 131 4.34 24.26 10.73
N ASP A 132 3.21 23.67 10.33
CA ASP A 132 1.96 24.37 10.07
C ASP A 132 0.78 23.51 10.52
N GLU A 133 -0.35 24.11 10.81
CA GLU A 133 -1.52 23.43 11.32
C GLU A 133 -2.78 23.73 10.49
N THR A 134 -3.63 22.73 10.36
CA THR A 134 -4.95 22.84 9.73
C THR A 134 -6.02 22.30 10.66
N GLU A 135 -7.11 23.06 10.82
CA GLU A 135 -8.27 22.58 11.57
C GLU A 135 -8.94 21.42 10.83
N ILE A 136 -9.24 20.36 11.57
CA ILE A 136 -10.02 19.22 11.07
C ILE A 136 -11.15 18.90 12.04
N GLN A 137 -12.21 18.30 11.54
CA GLN A 137 -13.31 17.83 12.34
C GLN A 137 -13.25 16.29 12.45
N VAL A 138 -13.21 15.76 13.67
CA VAL A 138 -13.28 14.33 13.94
C VAL A 138 -14.57 14.03 14.67
N LEU A 139 -15.48 13.31 14.00
CA LEU A 139 -16.84 13.07 14.48
C LEU A 139 -16.92 12.11 15.67
N LYS A 140 -15.93 11.22 15.82
CA LYS A 140 -15.88 10.19 16.88
C LYS A 140 -14.53 10.26 17.56
N GLU A 141 -14.39 11.19 18.44
CA GLU A 141 -13.23 11.33 19.31
C GLU A 141 -13.66 11.07 20.76
N ASN A 142 -12.85 10.31 21.51
CA ASN A 142 -13.14 10.07 22.91
C ASN A 142 -13.06 11.38 23.68
N ASP A 143 -14.04 11.61 24.56
CA ASP A 143 -14.13 12.77 25.46
C ASP A 143 -14.23 14.15 24.79
N ARG A 144 -14.54 14.21 23.48
CA ARG A 144 -14.79 15.46 22.76
C ARG A 144 -16.15 15.47 22.04
N LEU A 145 -16.75 16.66 21.96
CA LEU A 145 -17.98 16.84 21.18
C LEU A 145 -17.68 16.73 19.67
N PRO A 146 -18.63 16.21 18.86
CA PRO A 146 -18.45 16.13 17.41
C PRO A 146 -18.21 17.48 16.71
N SER A 147 -18.58 18.59 17.35
CA SER A 147 -18.35 19.95 16.89
C SER A 147 -16.99 20.53 17.31
N ALA A 148 -16.23 19.82 18.15
CA ALA A 148 -14.91 20.28 18.57
C ALA A 148 -13.95 20.24 17.38
N LYS A 149 -13.09 21.26 17.32
CA LYS A 149 -12.04 21.35 16.29
C LYS A 149 -10.79 20.67 16.82
N SER A 150 -10.31 19.71 16.06
CA SER A 150 -9.01 19.08 16.24
C SER A 150 -8.04 19.60 15.20
N ARG A 151 -6.76 19.29 15.32
CA ARG A 151 -5.73 19.83 14.45
C ARG A 151 -4.91 18.74 13.79
N MET A 152 -4.63 18.94 12.52
CA MET A 152 -3.65 18.16 11.77
C MET A 152 -2.42 19.03 11.59
N TRP A 153 -1.31 18.60 12.15
CA TRP A 153 -0.01 19.21 11.99
C TRP A 153 0.72 18.63 10.78
N VAL A 154 1.40 19.48 10.04
CA VAL A 154 2.37 19.07 9.02
C VAL A 154 3.75 19.55 9.45
N TYR A 155 4.73 18.65 9.44
CA TYR A 155 6.13 18.93 9.70
C TYR A 155 6.94 18.68 8.44
N ARG A 156 7.85 19.58 8.12
CA ARG A 156 8.73 19.46 6.96
C ARG A 156 10.16 19.80 7.35
N SER A 157 11.12 18.93 6.99
CA SER A 157 12.53 19.24 7.09
C SER A 157 12.93 20.31 6.06
N ILE A 158 13.71 21.29 6.50
CA ILE A 158 14.29 22.32 5.63
C ILE A 158 15.81 22.14 5.65
N SER A 159 16.41 21.89 4.48
CA SER A 159 17.85 21.93 4.33
C SER A 159 18.32 23.37 4.12
N ARG A 160 19.33 23.81 4.86
CA ARG A 160 19.98 25.10 4.62
C ARG A 160 20.84 25.11 3.36
N LYS A 161 21.22 23.94 2.86
CA LYS A 161 22.00 23.81 1.63
C LYS A 161 21.04 23.61 0.46
N VAL A 162 21.01 24.58 -0.44
CA VAL A 162 20.19 24.60 -1.67
C VAL A 162 20.87 23.78 -2.78
N ASP A 163 21.73 22.83 -2.46
CA ASP A 163 22.35 21.98 -3.47
C ASP A 163 21.35 20.91 -3.92
N GLU A 164 21.15 20.83 -5.24
CA GLU A 164 20.24 19.89 -5.92
C GLU A 164 20.50 18.40 -5.62
N LYS A 165 21.52 18.08 -4.83
CA LYS A 165 21.94 16.71 -4.46
C LYS A 165 21.60 16.33 -3.00
N GLY A 166 20.89 17.17 -2.28
CA GLY A 166 20.44 16.85 -0.91
C GLY A 166 19.39 15.72 -0.87
N PRO A 167 19.25 15.02 0.27
CA PRO A 167 18.16 14.05 0.43
C PRO A 167 16.79 14.76 0.29
N PRO A 168 15.78 14.05 -0.23
CA PRO A 168 14.44 14.62 -0.37
C PRO A 168 13.91 15.07 1.00
N PRO A 169 13.11 16.14 1.07
CA PRO A 169 12.56 16.62 2.33
C PRO A 169 11.65 15.56 2.95
N ILE A 170 11.76 15.40 4.27
CA ILE A 170 10.83 14.57 5.05
C ILE A 170 9.60 15.41 5.35
N ILE A 171 8.43 14.88 5.05
CA ILE A 171 7.14 15.50 5.35
C ILE A 171 6.33 14.51 6.18
N LEU A 172 5.90 14.92 7.37
CA LEU A 172 5.07 14.12 8.27
C LEU A 172 3.80 14.87 8.64
N PHE A 173 2.74 14.10 8.82
CA PHE A 173 1.47 14.57 9.33
C PHE A 173 1.21 13.93 10.69
N GLU A 174 0.78 14.74 11.66
CA GLU A 174 0.47 14.29 13.02
C GLU A 174 -0.85 14.89 13.47
N TYR A 175 -1.72 14.05 13.99
CA TYR A 175 -3.02 14.45 14.54
C TYR A 175 -2.87 14.72 16.05
N GLN A 176 -3.45 15.85 16.53
CA GLN A 176 -3.50 16.26 17.93
C GLN A 176 -4.87 16.83 18.32
#